data_d543bf21d58dadd0da5e8b23ee88c39d
#
_entry.id   d543bf21d58dadd0da5e8b23ee88c39d
#
_cell.length_a   1.000
_cell.length_b   1.000
_cell.length_c   1.000
_cell.angle_alpha   90.00
_cell.angle_beta   90.00
_cell.angle_gamma   90.00
#
_symmetry.space_group_name_H-M   'P 1'
#
loop_
_entity.id
_entity.type
_entity.pdbx_description
1 polymer ?
#
loop_
_entity_poly.entity_id
_entity_poly.type
_entity_poly.pdbx_seq_one_letter_code
_entity_poly.pdbx_strand_id
1 'polypeptide(L)'
;YEEVGHNQDAKKEVKVFNSKNVFTTPKPERLMERIIQLATNSGDLVLDSFAGSGTTGAVAHKMGRKWIMIELGEHCHTHIIPRLKQVIDGTDQGGISKSVNWQGGGGFRYYRLAPSLLQKDPWGQWIISREYNAAMLSEAMCKHMGFTYAPDENHYWMQGYSTETDYIYVTTSAMNHEQLRIMSEEVGSHRTLLICCTAFDTKSSSFENLTLTKIPRAVLEKCEWGRDDYSLNVANLEPMIVVKE
;
A
#
# COMPACT_ATOMS: atom_id res chain seq x y z
N TYR A 1 0.50 -36.83 -3.00
CA TYR A 1 1.56 -36.36 -2.08
C TYR A 1 2.95 -36.51 -2.71
N GLU A 2 3.20 -37.58 -3.47
CA GLU A 2 4.52 -37.81 -4.11
C GLU A 2 4.88 -36.69 -5.11
N GLU A 3 3.92 -36.13 -5.83
CA GLU A 3 4.13 -35.09 -6.85
C GLU A 3 4.33 -33.71 -6.26
N VAL A 4 3.65 -33.36 -5.15
CA VAL A 4 3.60 -32.00 -4.61
C VAL A 4 4.44 -31.77 -3.36
N GLY A 5 5.06 -32.84 -2.81
CA GLY A 5 5.91 -32.78 -1.63
C GLY A 5 5.15 -32.82 -0.30
N HIS A 6 5.90 -32.95 0.78
CA HIS A 6 5.40 -33.01 2.16
C HIS A 6 5.86 -31.76 2.96
N ASN A 7 5.24 -31.53 4.11
CA ASN A 7 5.67 -30.46 5.03
C ASN A 7 7.14 -30.58 5.47
N GLN A 8 7.70 -31.80 5.46
CA GLN A 8 9.12 -32.04 5.75
C GLN A 8 10.02 -31.46 4.65
N ASP A 9 9.62 -31.54 3.38
CA ASP A 9 10.35 -30.95 2.26
C ASP A 9 10.32 -29.44 2.36
N ALA A 10 9.15 -28.88 2.63
CA ALA A 10 8.99 -27.44 2.87
C ALA A 10 9.87 -26.93 4.04
N LYS A 11 10.00 -27.71 5.12
CA LYS A 11 10.91 -27.36 6.23
C LYS A 11 12.38 -27.38 5.82
N LYS A 12 12.79 -28.26 4.91
CA LYS A 12 14.14 -28.26 4.35
C LYS A 12 14.38 -27.02 3.50
N GLU A 13 13.40 -26.64 2.66
CA GLU A 13 13.45 -25.44 1.86
C GLU A 13 13.62 -24.19 2.74
N VAL A 14 12.86 -24.06 3.83
CA VAL A 14 12.96 -22.94 4.78
C VAL A 14 14.30 -22.91 5.53
N LYS A 15 14.86 -24.05 5.89
CA LYS A 15 16.13 -24.14 6.60
C LYS A 15 17.31 -23.56 5.83
N VAL A 16 17.24 -23.48 4.51
CA VAL A 16 18.29 -22.93 3.67
C VAL A 16 18.52 -21.45 3.97
N PHE A 17 17.45 -20.68 4.17
CA PHE A 17 17.54 -19.23 4.43
C PHE A 17 17.34 -18.87 5.90
N ASN A 18 16.75 -19.74 6.73
CA ASN A 18 16.62 -19.54 8.17
C ASN A 18 16.73 -20.86 8.93
N SER A 19 17.96 -21.25 9.30
CA SER A 19 18.22 -22.48 10.03
C SER A 19 17.90 -22.40 11.52
N LYS A 20 17.91 -21.19 12.11
CA LYS A 20 17.74 -20.96 13.54
C LYS A 20 16.27 -20.94 13.97
N ASN A 21 15.39 -20.44 13.10
CA ASN A 21 13.96 -20.31 13.38
C ASN A 21 13.16 -20.84 12.19
N VAL A 22 12.90 -22.13 12.18
CA VAL A 22 12.17 -22.79 11.09
C VAL A 22 10.68 -22.51 11.23
N PHE A 23 10.06 -21.94 10.21
CA PHE A 23 8.61 -21.74 10.16
C PHE A 23 7.85 -23.05 10.42
N THR A 24 6.83 -23.02 11.27
CA THR A 24 6.21 -24.25 11.80
C THR A 24 5.52 -25.09 10.72
N THR A 25 4.81 -24.42 9.80
CA THR A 25 3.98 -25.07 8.78
C THR A 25 4.18 -24.47 7.39
N PRO A 26 5.40 -24.48 6.84
CA PRO A 26 5.63 -24.00 5.49
C PRO A 26 4.93 -24.90 4.48
N LYS A 27 4.56 -24.35 3.34
CA LYS A 27 4.06 -25.12 2.19
C LYS A 27 5.21 -25.45 1.25
N PRO A 28 5.27 -26.65 0.66
CA PRO A 28 6.29 -27.00 -0.34
C PRO A 28 6.12 -26.13 -1.60
N GLU A 29 7.21 -25.73 -2.22
CA GLU A 29 7.16 -24.96 -3.46
C GLU A 29 6.44 -25.72 -4.58
N ARG A 30 6.62 -27.02 -4.69
CA ARG A 30 5.93 -27.86 -5.69
C ARG A 30 4.40 -27.83 -5.57
N LEU A 31 3.88 -27.72 -4.34
CA LEU A 31 2.43 -27.55 -4.13
C LEU A 31 1.95 -26.21 -4.67
N MET A 32 2.68 -25.13 -4.35
CA MET A 32 2.34 -23.79 -4.82
C MET A 32 2.53 -23.65 -6.32
N GLU A 33 3.56 -24.28 -6.90
CA GLU A 33 3.75 -24.40 -8.35
C GLU A 33 2.51 -24.98 -9.04
N ARG A 34 1.99 -26.09 -8.53
CA ARG A 34 0.80 -26.73 -9.09
C ARG A 34 -0.43 -25.83 -9.04
N ILE A 35 -0.64 -25.17 -7.89
CA ILE A 35 -1.77 -24.24 -7.71
C ILE A 35 -1.65 -23.07 -8.68
N ILE A 36 -0.50 -22.40 -8.72
CA ILE A 36 -0.25 -21.22 -9.57
C ILE A 36 -0.35 -21.58 -11.05
N GLN A 37 0.16 -22.75 -11.44
CA GLN A 37 0.10 -23.23 -12.82
C GLN A 37 -1.32 -23.51 -13.30
N LEU A 38 -2.19 -24.01 -12.42
CA LEU A 38 -3.59 -24.29 -12.77
C LEU A 38 -4.45 -23.03 -12.80
N ALA A 39 -4.11 -22.01 -11.98
CA ALA A 39 -4.97 -20.84 -11.77
C ALA A 39 -4.52 -19.60 -12.52
N THR A 40 -3.29 -19.57 -13.08
CA THR A 40 -2.71 -18.35 -13.66
C THR A 40 -1.84 -18.64 -14.89
N ASN A 41 -1.62 -17.59 -15.69
CA ASN A 41 -0.65 -17.56 -16.77
C ASN A 41 0.58 -16.74 -16.39
N SER A 42 1.64 -16.80 -17.18
CA SER A 42 2.82 -15.94 -17.00
C SER A 42 2.41 -14.47 -17.13
N GLY A 43 2.92 -13.63 -16.21
CA GLY A 43 2.61 -12.21 -16.13
C GLY A 43 1.38 -11.85 -15.29
N ASP A 44 0.53 -12.83 -14.92
CA ASP A 44 -0.62 -12.62 -14.06
C ASP A 44 -0.20 -12.20 -12.65
N LEU A 45 -1.13 -11.59 -11.90
CA LEU A 45 -0.94 -11.15 -10.53
C LEU A 45 -1.47 -12.19 -9.54
N VAL A 46 -0.61 -12.61 -8.63
CA VAL A 46 -0.93 -13.52 -7.51
C VAL A 46 -0.99 -12.73 -6.22
N LEU A 47 -2.08 -12.84 -5.48
CA LEU A 47 -2.24 -12.23 -4.15
C LEU A 47 -2.23 -13.32 -3.07
N ASP A 48 -1.40 -13.12 -2.04
CA ASP A 48 -1.40 -13.94 -0.82
C ASP A 48 -1.53 -13.04 0.42
N SER A 49 -2.70 -13.06 1.05
CA SER A 49 -3.03 -12.23 2.21
C SER A 49 -2.43 -12.75 3.52
N PHE A 50 -1.86 -13.95 3.54
CA PHE A 50 -1.28 -14.61 4.73
C PHE A 50 0.01 -15.32 4.36
N ALA A 51 1.00 -14.54 3.92
CA ALA A 51 2.20 -15.03 3.23
C ALA A 51 3.06 -16.02 4.04
N GLY A 52 2.99 -16.01 5.36
CA GLY A 52 3.68 -16.95 6.25
C GLY A 52 5.18 -17.00 6.00
N SER A 53 5.67 -18.08 5.40
CA SER A 53 7.09 -18.23 5.02
C SER A 53 7.45 -17.69 3.63
N GLY A 54 6.50 -17.06 2.91
CA GLY A 54 6.71 -16.46 1.60
C GLY A 54 6.82 -17.42 0.42
N THR A 55 6.32 -18.65 0.58
CA THR A 55 6.40 -19.66 -0.49
C THR A 55 5.68 -19.22 -1.75
N THR A 56 4.49 -18.63 -1.62
CA THR A 56 3.69 -18.15 -2.76
C THR A 56 4.46 -17.15 -3.62
N GLY A 57 5.04 -16.12 -2.99
CA GLY A 57 5.81 -15.10 -3.71
C GLY A 57 7.08 -15.66 -4.34
N ALA A 58 7.80 -16.55 -3.66
CA ALA A 58 8.97 -17.22 -4.19
C ALA A 58 8.64 -18.00 -5.48
N VAL A 59 7.59 -18.81 -5.44
CA VAL A 59 7.14 -19.63 -6.57
C VAL A 59 6.59 -18.75 -7.70
N ALA A 60 5.73 -17.80 -7.39
CA ALA A 60 5.18 -16.87 -8.38
C ALA A 60 6.30 -16.11 -9.12
N HIS A 61 7.32 -15.66 -8.40
CA HIS A 61 8.49 -14.97 -8.96
C HIS A 61 9.28 -15.89 -9.91
N LYS A 62 9.64 -17.10 -9.47
CA LYS A 62 10.36 -18.09 -10.28
C LYS A 62 9.57 -18.51 -11.54
N MET A 63 8.25 -18.46 -11.49
CA MET A 63 7.36 -18.79 -12.61
C MET A 63 6.99 -17.58 -13.50
N GLY A 64 7.57 -16.39 -13.26
CA GLY A 64 7.32 -15.19 -14.05
C GLY A 64 5.94 -14.56 -13.83
N ARG A 65 5.33 -14.76 -12.65
CA ARG A 65 4.11 -14.07 -12.23
C ARG A 65 4.48 -12.83 -11.43
N LYS A 66 3.60 -11.82 -11.47
CA LYS A 66 3.63 -10.72 -10.50
C LYS A 66 2.97 -11.20 -9.22
N TRP A 67 3.36 -10.61 -8.08
CA TRP A 67 2.78 -11.02 -6.81
C TRP A 67 2.70 -9.88 -5.81
N ILE A 68 1.72 -9.99 -4.92
CA ILE A 68 1.56 -9.17 -3.73
C ILE A 68 1.41 -10.13 -2.55
N MET A 69 2.20 -9.94 -1.51
CA MET A 69 2.10 -10.70 -0.27
C MET A 69 1.87 -9.77 0.90
N ILE A 70 1.01 -10.20 1.82
CA ILE A 70 0.72 -9.49 3.07
C ILE A 70 1.08 -10.41 4.23
N GLU A 71 1.82 -9.89 5.21
CA GLU A 71 2.19 -10.62 6.42
C GLU A 71 2.23 -9.65 7.60
N LEU A 72 1.51 -10.00 8.66
CA LEU A 72 1.43 -9.21 9.89
C LEU A 72 2.60 -9.49 10.85
N GLY A 73 3.09 -10.73 10.83
CA GLY A 73 4.08 -11.22 11.80
C GLY A 73 5.53 -10.88 11.45
N GLU A 74 6.40 -11.04 12.43
CA GLU A 74 7.85 -10.86 12.29
C GLU A 74 8.49 -11.80 11.26
N HIS A 75 7.76 -12.83 10.83
CA HIS A 75 8.27 -13.69 9.74
C HIS A 75 8.39 -12.95 8.41
N CYS A 76 7.80 -11.78 8.26
CA CYS A 76 8.08 -10.91 7.12
C CYS A 76 9.59 -10.62 7.04
N HIS A 77 10.21 -10.24 8.17
CA HIS A 77 11.63 -9.91 8.25
C HIS A 77 12.53 -11.12 8.38
N THR A 78 12.08 -12.16 9.08
CA THR A 78 12.92 -13.33 9.40
C THR A 78 12.87 -14.42 8.34
N HIS A 79 11.81 -14.46 7.52
CA HIS A 79 11.60 -15.51 6.53
C HIS A 79 11.36 -14.97 5.12
N ILE A 80 10.34 -14.10 4.92
CA ILE A 80 9.92 -13.68 3.58
C ILE A 80 11.03 -12.90 2.87
N ILE A 81 11.51 -11.81 3.48
CA ILE A 81 12.53 -10.95 2.88
C ILE A 81 13.83 -11.72 2.60
N PRO A 82 14.39 -12.51 3.54
CA PRO A 82 15.57 -13.32 3.26
C PRO A 82 15.39 -14.32 2.13
N ARG A 83 14.22 -15.00 2.08
CA ARG A 83 13.89 -15.94 1.00
C ARG A 83 13.85 -15.25 -0.36
N LEU A 84 13.11 -14.14 -0.46
CA LEU A 84 12.98 -13.39 -1.72
C LEU A 84 14.31 -12.83 -2.21
N LYS A 85 15.19 -12.39 -1.30
CA LYS A 85 16.56 -11.98 -1.67
C LYS A 85 17.32 -13.14 -2.32
N GLN A 86 17.30 -14.33 -1.73
CA GLN A 86 17.99 -15.49 -2.33
C GLN A 86 17.36 -15.92 -3.66
N VAL A 87 16.03 -15.80 -3.82
CA VAL A 87 15.38 -16.05 -5.10
C VAL A 87 15.88 -15.06 -6.16
N ILE A 88 15.91 -13.76 -5.84
CA ILE A 88 16.37 -12.71 -6.76
C ILE A 88 17.85 -12.86 -7.10
N ASP A 89 18.68 -13.14 -6.11
CA ASP A 89 20.14 -13.33 -6.29
C ASP A 89 20.49 -14.64 -7.02
N GLY A 90 19.48 -15.51 -7.27
CA GLY A 90 19.69 -16.84 -7.90
C GLY A 90 20.37 -17.86 -7.00
N THR A 91 20.56 -17.56 -5.71
CA THR A 91 21.20 -18.47 -4.75
C THR A 91 20.25 -19.52 -4.15
N ASP A 92 18.93 -19.29 -4.26
CA ASP A 92 17.92 -20.29 -3.91
C ASP A 92 17.85 -21.38 -4.97
N GLN A 93 18.58 -22.47 -4.75
CA GLN A 93 18.62 -23.67 -5.63
C GLN A 93 17.64 -24.77 -5.17
N GLY A 94 16.79 -24.47 -4.16
CA GLY A 94 15.79 -25.38 -3.61
C GLY A 94 14.46 -25.37 -4.36
N GLY A 95 13.51 -26.13 -3.85
CA GLY A 95 12.14 -26.16 -4.33
C GLY A 95 12.02 -26.42 -5.83
N ILE A 96 11.39 -25.48 -6.56
CA ILE A 96 11.17 -25.58 -8.01
C ILE A 96 12.29 -24.95 -8.86
N SER A 97 13.35 -24.39 -8.26
CA SER A 97 14.38 -23.64 -9.00
C SER A 97 14.96 -24.42 -10.17
N LYS A 98 15.20 -25.73 -9.97
CA LYS A 98 15.75 -26.60 -11.03
C LYS A 98 14.71 -26.91 -12.12
N SER A 99 13.44 -27.17 -11.75
CA SER A 99 12.40 -27.53 -12.71
C SER A 99 12.04 -26.37 -13.65
N VAL A 100 12.11 -25.14 -13.16
CA VAL A 100 11.85 -23.92 -13.97
C VAL A 100 13.12 -23.26 -14.51
N ASN A 101 14.30 -23.88 -14.29
CA ASN A 101 15.61 -23.35 -14.69
C ASN A 101 15.85 -21.90 -14.18
N TRP A 102 15.51 -21.65 -12.92
CA TRP A 102 15.65 -20.33 -12.31
C TRP A 102 17.11 -19.93 -12.12
N GLN A 103 17.51 -18.77 -12.62
CA GLN A 103 18.87 -18.23 -12.54
C GLN A 103 18.97 -16.93 -11.72
N GLY A 104 17.86 -16.51 -11.11
CA GLY A 104 17.79 -15.22 -10.45
C GLY A 104 17.22 -14.11 -11.33
N GLY A 105 17.15 -12.92 -10.79
CA GLY A 105 16.72 -11.71 -11.47
C GLY A 105 15.41 -11.15 -10.93
N GLY A 106 15.03 -9.98 -11.45
CA GLY A 106 13.87 -9.23 -10.98
C GLY A 106 14.16 -8.45 -9.71
N GLY A 107 13.10 -8.16 -8.97
CA GLY A 107 13.16 -7.42 -7.72
C GLY A 107 11.80 -7.38 -7.03
N PHE A 108 11.76 -6.86 -5.81
CA PHE A 108 10.52 -6.60 -5.09
C PHE A 108 10.59 -5.28 -4.33
N ARG A 109 9.43 -4.74 -4.00
CA ARG A 109 9.28 -3.60 -3.09
C ARG A 109 8.69 -4.08 -1.78
N TYR A 110 9.32 -3.67 -0.69
CA TYR A 110 8.78 -3.89 0.64
C TYR A 110 8.11 -2.61 1.13
N TYR A 111 6.88 -2.76 1.60
CA TYR A 111 6.11 -1.67 2.20
C TYR A 111 5.76 -2.04 3.62
N ARG A 112 5.91 -1.10 4.52
CA ARG A 112 5.36 -1.19 5.86
C ARG A 112 4.06 -0.40 5.91
N LEU A 113 3.00 -1.02 6.47
CA LEU A 113 1.76 -0.30 6.69
C LEU A 113 2.02 0.85 7.64
N ALA A 114 1.68 2.06 7.21
CA ALA A 114 1.75 3.25 8.07
C ALA A 114 0.73 3.14 9.21
N PRO A 115 0.96 3.82 10.35
CA PRO A 115 -0.04 3.96 11.39
C PRO A 115 -1.34 4.54 10.83
N SER A 116 -2.47 4.32 11.52
CA SER A 116 -3.72 4.96 11.12
C SER A 116 -3.60 6.49 11.20
N LEU A 117 -4.04 7.17 10.13
CA LEU A 117 -4.02 8.64 10.07
C LEU A 117 -4.86 9.27 11.18
N LEU A 118 -5.97 8.62 11.53
CA LEU A 118 -6.86 9.07 12.59
C LEU A 118 -6.89 8.08 13.75
N GLN A 119 -7.06 8.60 14.95
CA GLN A 119 -7.30 7.84 16.18
C GLN A 119 -8.46 8.47 16.96
N LYS A 120 -9.09 7.72 17.84
CA LYS A 120 -10.09 8.27 18.76
C LYS A 120 -9.41 8.81 20.01
N ASP A 121 -9.83 9.97 20.46
CA ASP A 121 -9.46 10.51 21.76
C ASP A 121 -10.25 9.81 22.90
N PRO A 122 -9.97 10.13 24.17
CA PRO A 122 -10.70 9.54 25.31
C PRO A 122 -12.22 9.81 25.33
N TRP A 123 -12.69 10.79 24.55
CA TRP A 123 -14.11 11.13 24.43
C TRP A 123 -14.76 10.54 23.15
N GLY A 124 -13.99 9.72 22.40
CA GLY A 124 -14.47 9.06 21.18
C GLY A 124 -14.48 9.93 19.93
N GLN A 125 -13.90 11.14 19.98
CA GLN A 125 -13.77 12.02 18.81
C GLN A 125 -12.59 11.59 17.95
N TRP A 126 -12.77 11.69 16.63
CA TRP A 126 -11.69 11.43 15.68
C TRP A 126 -10.70 12.59 15.66
N ILE A 127 -9.43 12.30 15.94
CA ILE A 127 -8.31 13.24 15.90
C ILE A 127 -7.19 12.66 15.05
N ILE A 128 -6.30 13.53 14.54
CA ILE A 128 -5.10 13.10 13.83
C ILE A 128 -4.21 12.30 14.78
N SER A 129 -3.72 11.16 14.33
CA SER A 129 -2.80 10.32 15.11
C SER A 129 -1.52 11.10 15.45
N ARG A 130 -1.11 11.00 16.72
CA ARG A 130 0.12 11.66 17.21
C ARG A 130 1.41 11.08 16.61
N GLU A 131 1.32 9.93 15.97
CA GLU A 131 2.46 9.29 15.29
C GLU A 131 2.83 9.99 13.97
N TYR A 132 1.94 10.87 13.45
CA TYR A 132 2.18 11.62 12.24
C TYR A 132 2.90 12.94 12.54
N ASN A 133 4.08 13.13 11.95
CA ASN A 133 4.70 14.45 11.85
C ASN A 133 4.11 15.25 10.68
N ALA A 134 4.48 16.53 10.55
CA ALA A 134 3.93 17.40 9.53
C ALA A 134 4.16 16.90 8.09
N ALA A 135 5.34 16.36 7.77
CA ALA A 135 5.67 15.83 6.45
C ALA A 135 4.87 14.56 6.14
N MET A 136 4.80 13.62 7.09
CA MET A 136 4.00 12.39 6.94
C MET A 136 2.51 12.70 6.76
N LEU A 137 1.99 13.68 7.52
CA LEU A 137 0.61 14.11 7.39
C LEU A 137 0.35 14.71 6.01
N SER A 138 1.24 15.57 5.54
CA SER A 138 1.12 16.20 4.21
C SER A 138 1.17 15.14 3.10
N GLU A 139 2.11 14.20 3.17
CA GLU A 139 2.18 13.09 2.20
C GLU A 139 0.92 12.22 2.20
N ALA A 140 0.43 11.85 3.37
CA ALA A 140 -0.79 11.04 3.52
C ALA A 140 -2.01 11.78 2.96
N MET A 141 -2.16 13.07 3.27
CA MET A 141 -3.27 13.89 2.77
C MET A 141 -3.17 14.13 1.26
N CYS A 142 -1.99 14.36 0.71
CA CYS A 142 -1.79 14.43 -0.75
C CYS A 142 -2.32 13.17 -1.43
N LYS A 143 -1.87 12.00 -1.01
CA LYS A 143 -2.34 10.71 -1.55
C LYS A 143 -3.85 10.53 -1.41
N HIS A 144 -4.39 10.88 -0.26
CA HIS A 144 -5.80 10.74 0.04
C HIS A 144 -6.68 11.67 -0.80
N MET A 145 -6.21 12.87 -1.07
CA MET A 145 -6.91 13.88 -1.86
C MET A 145 -6.64 13.77 -3.37
N GLY A 146 -5.77 12.85 -3.81
CA GLY A 146 -5.44 12.65 -5.22
C GLY A 146 -4.36 13.59 -5.75
N PHE A 147 -3.52 14.12 -4.85
CA PHE A 147 -2.37 14.96 -5.19
C PHE A 147 -1.06 14.17 -5.14
N THR A 148 -0.09 14.57 -5.94
CA THR A 148 1.29 14.10 -5.85
C THR A 148 2.02 14.91 -4.79
N TYR A 149 2.57 14.25 -3.76
CA TYR A 149 3.37 14.92 -2.74
C TYR A 149 4.72 15.35 -3.33
N ALA A 150 4.96 16.64 -3.38
CA ALA A 150 6.18 17.28 -3.88
C ALA A 150 6.30 18.67 -3.27
N PRO A 151 6.85 18.82 -2.05
CA PRO A 151 6.99 20.11 -1.39
C PRO A 151 7.99 20.99 -2.15
N ASP A 152 7.60 22.25 -2.35
CA ASP A 152 8.43 23.30 -2.96
C ASP A 152 9.24 24.03 -1.87
N GLU A 153 10.51 24.33 -2.16
CA GLU A 153 11.40 24.97 -1.20
C GLU A 153 11.12 26.48 -1.06
N ASN A 154 10.51 27.12 -2.06
CA ASN A 154 10.28 28.57 -2.10
C ASN A 154 8.87 28.96 -1.65
N HIS A 155 7.90 28.02 -1.75
CA HIS A 155 6.51 28.26 -1.44
C HIS A 155 6.03 27.22 -0.41
N TYR A 156 5.99 27.61 0.87
CA TYR A 156 5.62 26.70 1.99
C TYR A 156 4.22 26.08 1.85
N TRP A 157 3.33 26.71 1.09
CA TRP A 157 1.98 26.21 0.83
C TRP A 157 1.91 25.22 -0.36
N MET A 158 2.96 25.10 -1.16
CA MET A 158 3.06 24.09 -2.23
C MET A 158 3.62 22.78 -1.67
N GLN A 159 2.79 21.96 -1.04
CA GLN A 159 3.23 20.66 -0.52
C GLN A 159 2.97 19.51 -1.48
N GLY A 160 2.15 19.72 -2.48
CA GLY A 160 1.86 18.78 -3.55
C GLY A 160 1.02 19.42 -4.64
N TYR A 161 0.83 18.71 -5.73
CA TYR A 161 0.09 19.18 -6.90
C TYR A 161 -0.78 18.07 -7.50
N SER A 162 -1.90 18.44 -8.13
CA SER A 162 -2.71 17.57 -8.97
C SER A 162 -2.56 17.92 -10.45
N THR A 163 -2.38 19.20 -10.74
CA THR A 163 -2.13 19.76 -12.07
C THR A 163 -1.02 20.82 -11.98
N GLU A 164 -0.69 21.46 -13.10
CA GLU A 164 0.29 22.58 -13.14
C GLU A 164 -0.16 23.81 -12.37
N THR A 165 -1.44 23.94 -12.05
CA THR A 165 -2.03 25.11 -11.40
C THR A 165 -2.79 24.79 -10.10
N ASP A 166 -2.93 23.53 -9.76
CA ASP A 166 -3.71 23.09 -8.60
C ASP A 166 -2.82 22.42 -7.54
N TYR A 167 -2.77 23.00 -6.35
CA TYR A 167 -1.86 22.68 -5.26
C TYR A 167 -2.61 22.32 -3.99
N ILE A 168 -1.90 21.70 -3.04
CA ILE A 168 -2.41 21.36 -1.72
C ILE A 168 -1.48 21.85 -0.63
N TYR A 169 -2.07 22.39 0.42
CA TYR A 169 -1.44 22.75 1.69
C TYR A 169 -2.10 22.04 2.85
N VAL A 170 -1.32 21.37 3.67
CA VAL A 170 -1.80 20.60 4.82
C VAL A 170 -1.18 21.13 6.10
N THR A 171 -2.01 21.45 7.08
CA THR A 171 -1.55 21.95 8.38
C THR A 171 -2.39 21.41 9.53
N THR A 172 -1.77 21.21 10.68
CA THR A 172 -2.47 20.89 11.93
C THR A 172 -3.00 22.13 12.65
N SER A 173 -2.74 23.31 12.14
CA SER A 173 -3.21 24.57 12.70
C SER A 173 -4.66 24.87 12.29
N ALA A 174 -5.34 25.67 13.10
CA ALA A 174 -6.55 26.36 12.66
C ALA A 174 -6.19 27.57 11.79
N MET A 175 -6.98 27.82 10.75
CA MET A 175 -6.77 28.94 9.84
C MET A 175 -7.81 30.03 10.08
N ASN A 176 -7.35 31.25 10.31
CA ASN A 176 -8.22 32.42 10.44
C ASN A 176 -8.35 33.17 9.10
N HIS A 177 -9.30 34.13 9.04
CA HIS A 177 -9.59 34.87 7.83
C HIS A 177 -8.37 35.64 7.29
N GLU A 178 -7.57 36.26 8.14
CA GLU A 178 -6.41 37.05 7.72
C GLU A 178 -5.30 36.16 7.13
N GLN A 179 -5.04 35.02 7.71
CA GLN A 179 -4.10 34.03 7.15
C GLN A 179 -4.55 33.54 5.78
N LEU A 180 -5.85 33.28 5.62
CA LEU A 180 -6.41 32.83 4.34
C LEU A 180 -6.35 33.94 3.30
N ARG A 181 -6.55 35.22 3.69
CA ARG A 181 -6.43 36.37 2.80
C ARG A 181 -5.00 36.48 2.25
N ILE A 182 -4.01 36.47 3.14
CA ILE A 182 -2.58 36.52 2.75
C ILE A 182 -2.24 35.37 1.80
N MET A 183 -2.67 34.18 2.14
CA MET A 183 -2.41 32.99 1.33
C MET A 183 -3.10 33.06 -0.04
N SER A 184 -4.33 33.60 -0.11
CA SER A 184 -5.04 33.79 -1.38
C SER A 184 -4.28 34.80 -2.28
N GLU A 185 -3.70 35.85 -1.71
CA GLU A 185 -2.88 36.81 -2.44
C GLU A 185 -1.58 36.20 -2.96
N GLU A 186 -0.89 35.35 -2.16
CA GLU A 186 0.34 34.63 -2.57
C GLU A 186 0.06 33.60 -3.66
N VAL A 187 -1.05 32.87 -3.58
CA VAL A 187 -1.48 31.89 -4.58
C VAL A 187 -1.78 32.58 -5.91
N GLY A 188 -2.44 33.75 -5.84
CA GLY A 188 -2.79 34.54 -7.01
C GLY A 188 -3.99 33.98 -7.80
N SER A 189 -4.38 34.68 -8.86
CA SER A 189 -5.61 34.37 -9.63
C SER A 189 -5.48 33.22 -10.63
N HIS A 190 -4.25 32.77 -10.93
CA HIS A 190 -3.99 31.73 -11.94
C HIS A 190 -3.78 30.33 -11.35
N ARG A 191 -3.82 30.22 -10.03
CA ARG A 191 -3.59 28.95 -9.30
C ARG A 191 -4.72 28.71 -8.32
N THR A 192 -4.95 27.45 -7.99
CA THR A 192 -5.89 27.03 -6.96
C THR A 192 -5.15 26.28 -5.85
N LEU A 193 -5.65 26.42 -4.63
CA LEU A 193 -5.06 25.78 -3.46
C LEU A 193 -6.13 25.09 -2.62
N LEU A 194 -5.99 23.79 -2.44
CA LEU A 194 -6.73 23.02 -1.46
C LEU A 194 -6.02 23.12 -0.10
N ILE A 195 -6.67 23.69 0.89
CA ILE A 195 -6.15 23.80 2.25
C ILE A 195 -6.81 22.75 3.15
N CYS A 196 -6.03 21.79 3.63
CA CYS A 196 -6.47 20.82 4.63
C CYS A 196 -5.96 21.25 6.01
N CYS A 197 -6.87 21.62 6.92
CA CYS A 197 -6.52 22.11 8.25
C CYS A 197 -7.45 21.54 9.34
N THR A 198 -7.13 21.74 10.62
CA THR A 198 -7.96 21.20 11.71
C THR A 198 -9.24 21.99 11.92
N ALA A 199 -9.21 23.29 11.72
CA ALA A 199 -10.38 24.18 11.82
C ALA A 199 -10.19 25.45 11.00
N PHE A 200 -11.28 26.09 10.64
CA PHE A 200 -11.33 27.44 10.04
C PHE A 200 -12.62 28.14 10.45
N ASP A 201 -12.56 29.45 10.54
CA ASP A 201 -13.66 30.31 10.94
C ASP A 201 -14.35 31.05 9.77
N THR A 202 -13.82 30.86 8.55
CA THR A 202 -14.24 31.59 7.34
C THR A 202 -15.05 30.67 6.42
N LYS A 203 -16.02 31.23 5.70
CA LYS A 203 -16.74 30.48 4.66
C LYS A 203 -15.81 30.17 3.49
N SER A 204 -15.81 28.93 2.98
CA SER A 204 -15.00 28.53 1.81
C SER A 204 -15.21 29.44 0.59
N SER A 205 -16.38 30.01 0.42
CA SER A 205 -16.72 30.90 -0.69
C SER A 205 -16.13 32.32 -0.60
N SER A 206 -15.36 32.63 0.46
CA SER A 206 -14.76 33.96 0.63
C SER A 206 -13.57 34.24 -0.28
N PHE A 207 -12.94 33.18 -0.80
CA PHE A 207 -11.77 33.23 -1.67
C PHE A 207 -11.95 32.27 -2.85
N GLU A 208 -11.95 32.81 -4.08
CA GLU A 208 -12.23 32.03 -5.29
C GLU A 208 -11.13 30.98 -5.60
N ASN A 209 -9.89 31.28 -5.21
CA ASN A 209 -8.73 30.44 -5.46
C ASN A 209 -8.38 29.50 -4.30
N LEU A 210 -9.15 29.50 -3.21
CA LEU A 210 -8.94 28.62 -2.05
C LEU A 210 -10.12 27.67 -1.83
N THR A 211 -9.81 26.42 -1.60
CA THR A 211 -10.77 25.42 -1.12
C THR A 211 -10.38 24.96 0.27
N LEU A 212 -11.31 25.03 1.23
CA LEU A 212 -11.04 24.72 2.64
C LEU A 212 -11.68 23.40 3.04
N THR A 213 -10.91 22.50 3.65
CA THR A 213 -11.38 21.20 4.13
C THR A 213 -10.79 20.89 5.50
N LYS A 214 -11.63 20.38 6.42
CA LYS A 214 -11.17 19.92 7.73
C LYS A 214 -10.58 18.50 7.60
N ILE A 215 -9.36 18.30 8.09
CA ILE A 215 -8.64 17.00 7.94
C ILE A 215 -9.48 15.80 8.42
N PRO A 216 -10.01 15.76 9.66
CA PRO A 216 -10.78 14.59 10.11
C PRO A 216 -11.98 14.32 9.21
N ARG A 217 -12.70 15.37 8.76
CA ARG A 217 -13.86 15.25 7.89
C ARG A 217 -13.48 14.76 6.50
N ALA A 218 -12.43 15.31 5.90
CA ALA A 218 -11.94 14.90 4.59
C ALA A 218 -11.58 13.41 4.56
N VAL A 219 -10.92 12.91 5.62
CA VAL A 219 -10.57 11.49 5.75
C VAL A 219 -11.82 10.65 5.94
N LEU A 220 -12.72 11.05 6.84
CA LEU A 220 -13.94 10.31 7.14
C LEU A 220 -14.92 10.25 5.96
N GLU A 221 -14.98 11.28 5.11
CA GLU A 221 -15.85 11.31 3.93
C GLU A 221 -15.35 10.39 2.81
N LYS A 222 -14.04 10.19 2.70
CA LYS A 222 -13.43 9.36 1.65
C LYS A 222 -13.13 7.93 2.07
N CYS A 223 -13.05 7.66 3.37
CA CYS A 223 -12.83 6.32 3.91
C CYS A 223 -14.15 5.80 4.47
N GLU A 224 -14.55 4.61 4.08
CA GLU A 224 -15.71 3.90 4.65
C GLU A 224 -15.35 3.31 6.02
N TRP A 225 -15.21 4.18 7.02
CA TRP A 225 -14.88 3.78 8.38
C TRP A 225 -16.05 3.06 9.04
N GLY A 226 -15.80 1.84 9.51
CA GLY A 226 -16.77 1.08 10.30
C GLY A 226 -17.89 0.43 9.50
N ARG A 227 -17.76 0.31 8.19
CA ARG A 227 -18.54 -0.59 7.38
C ARG A 227 -17.72 -1.85 7.11
N ASP A 228 -18.06 -2.93 7.77
CA ASP A 228 -17.61 -4.27 7.42
C ASP A 228 -18.36 -4.72 6.16
N ASP A 229 -18.23 -3.97 5.08
CA ASP A 229 -18.80 -4.37 3.81
C ASP A 229 -17.78 -5.26 3.08
N TYR A 230 -17.93 -6.55 3.30
CA TYR A 230 -17.20 -7.59 2.59
C TYR A 230 -17.79 -7.86 1.20
N SER A 231 -18.78 -7.10 0.76
CA SER A 231 -19.32 -7.22 -0.59
C SER A 231 -18.29 -6.64 -1.58
N LEU A 232 -17.65 -7.52 -2.33
CA LEU A 232 -16.92 -7.15 -3.53
C LEU A 232 -17.93 -6.55 -4.51
N ASN A 233 -17.88 -5.23 -4.68
CA ASN A 233 -18.64 -4.59 -5.74
C ASN A 233 -17.99 -4.89 -7.10
N VAL A 234 -18.38 -6.01 -7.70
CA VAL A 234 -17.92 -6.49 -9.01
C VAL A 234 -18.62 -5.77 -10.17
N ALA A 235 -19.17 -4.58 -9.96
CA ALA A 235 -19.88 -3.81 -11.00
C ALA A 235 -19.02 -3.48 -12.23
N ASN A 236 -17.70 -3.66 -12.18
CA ASN A 236 -16.77 -3.42 -13.28
C ASN A 236 -16.26 -4.70 -13.96
N LEU A 237 -16.74 -5.88 -13.60
CA LEU A 237 -16.47 -7.09 -14.36
C LEU A 237 -17.45 -7.14 -15.54
N GLU A 238 -16.94 -7.14 -16.77
CA GLU A 238 -17.75 -7.44 -17.94
C GLU A 238 -18.43 -8.80 -17.73
N PRO A 239 -19.74 -8.92 -18.04
CA PRO A 239 -20.44 -10.19 -17.87
C PRO A 239 -19.73 -11.25 -18.71
N MET A 240 -19.31 -12.35 -18.07
CA MET A 240 -18.81 -13.52 -18.78
C MET A 240 -19.85 -13.95 -19.79
N ILE A 241 -19.53 -13.82 -21.07
CA ILE A 241 -20.36 -14.37 -22.14
C ILE A 241 -20.24 -15.89 -22.05
N VAL A 242 -21.24 -16.51 -21.45
CA VAL A 242 -21.38 -17.97 -21.47
C VAL A 242 -21.81 -18.32 -22.90
N VAL A 243 -20.83 -18.72 -23.72
CA VAL A 243 -21.14 -19.33 -25.04
C VAL A 243 -21.74 -20.70 -24.69
N LYS A 244 -23.06 -20.83 -24.86
CA LYS A 244 -23.73 -22.12 -24.87
C LYS A 244 -23.38 -22.79 -26.18
N GLU A 245 -22.67 -23.91 -26.13
CA GLU A 245 -22.60 -24.89 -27.19
C GLU A 245 -23.94 -25.62 -27.34
#